data_4ba75128da605a5aad1df13bd7315727
#
_entry.id   4ba75128da605a5aad1df13bd7315727
#
_cell.length_a   1.000
_cell.length_b   1.000
_cell.length_c   1.000
_cell.angle_alpha   90.00
_cell.angle_beta   90.00
_cell.angle_gamma   90.00
#
_symmetry.space_group_name_H-M   'P 1'
#
loop_
_entity.id
_entity.type
_entity.pdbx_description
1 polymer ?
#
loop_
_entity_poly.entity_id
_entity_poly.type
_entity_poly.pdbx_seq_one_letter_code
_entity_poly.pdbx_strand_id
1 'polypeptide(L)'
;AQKLAAENERRAKLLLEKQAISQEEYDIASADFQSASAESELIAAQLSKATVRAPFSGIIGLRSISKGTYVNPATAVAKLVNTDQLKITFSIPEKYATQIKVGTSFTFTTADSKEEYSAKIYAIEPEVEVATRTLKMRATAENPGGKLFPGAFANVILPLETVNDALLVPSESLIPVQNGKKIFIVMNGKAKEIDVEIGARTGSSVRVVSGLKVGDTVLTYGVMALKDGTPVKVLLKETESLTAEQ
;
A
#
# COMPACT_ATOMS: atom_id res chain seq x y z
N ALA A 1 -34.09 22.12 -36.27
CA ALA A 1 -33.82 23.54 -35.94
C ALA A 1 -32.33 23.87 -36.12
N GLN A 2 -31.35 23.27 -35.40
CA GLN A 2 -29.92 23.60 -35.44
C GLN A 2 -29.30 23.61 -36.87
N LYS A 3 -29.53 22.54 -37.70
CA LYS A 3 -28.98 22.46 -39.05
C LYS A 3 -29.46 23.59 -39.96
N LEU A 4 -30.71 24.00 -39.82
CA LEU A 4 -31.27 25.10 -40.60
C LEU A 4 -30.68 26.43 -40.17
N ALA A 5 -30.56 26.67 -38.87
CA ALA A 5 -29.96 27.88 -38.33
C ALA A 5 -28.48 28.02 -38.73
N ALA A 6 -27.71 26.91 -38.69
CA ALA A 6 -26.33 26.87 -39.16
C ALA A 6 -26.18 27.21 -40.63
N GLU A 7 -27.10 26.76 -41.48
CA GLU A 7 -27.07 27.07 -42.94
C GLU A 7 -27.46 28.52 -43.21
N ASN A 8 -28.42 29.08 -42.45
CA ASN A 8 -28.79 30.48 -42.52
C ASN A 8 -27.64 31.41 -42.08
N GLU A 9 -26.98 31.08 -40.94
CA GLU A 9 -25.80 31.82 -40.47
C GLU A 9 -24.68 31.78 -41.51
N ARG A 10 -24.38 30.61 -42.09
CA ARG A 10 -23.37 30.46 -43.15
C ARG A 10 -23.69 31.32 -44.39
N ARG A 11 -24.95 31.35 -44.82
CA ARG A 11 -25.39 32.21 -45.96
C ARG A 11 -25.29 33.69 -45.59
N ALA A 12 -25.75 34.07 -44.41
CA ALA A 12 -25.67 35.46 -43.95
C ALA A 12 -24.21 35.94 -43.90
N LYS A 13 -23.29 35.10 -43.44
CA LYS A 13 -21.86 35.39 -43.43
C LYS A 13 -21.31 35.67 -44.84
N LEU A 14 -21.65 34.85 -45.82
CA LEU A 14 -21.22 35.02 -47.20
C LEU A 14 -21.81 36.29 -47.86
N LEU A 15 -23.04 36.64 -47.50
CA LEU A 15 -23.68 37.86 -47.97
C LEU A 15 -23.10 39.13 -47.33
N LEU A 16 -22.75 39.05 -46.04
CA LEU A 16 -22.07 40.12 -45.34
C LEU A 16 -20.68 40.38 -45.94
N GLU A 17 -19.89 39.34 -46.22
CA GLU A 17 -18.59 39.45 -46.90
C GLU A 17 -18.69 40.13 -48.27
N LYS A 18 -19.83 39.95 -48.96
CA LYS A 18 -20.15 40.64 -50.25
C LYS A 18 -20.84 41.98 -50.06
N GLN A 19 -20.97 42.47 -48.83
CA GLN A 19 -21.69 43.72 -48.49
C GLN A 19 -23.15 43.74 -48.97
N ALA A 20 -23.79 42.57 -49.09
CA ALA A 20 -25.14 42.41 -49.55
C ALA A 20 -26.22 42.46 -48.45
N ILE A 21 -25.79 42.35 -47.17
CA ILE A 21 -26.63 42.50 -45.99
C ILE A 21 -25.91 43.36 -44.94
N SER A 22 -26.69 43.84 -43.97
CA SER A 22 -26.15 44.59 -42.83
C SER A 22 -25.46 43.67 -41.76
N GLN A 23 -24.61 44.27 -40.94
CA GLN A 23 -24.04 43.58 -39.77
C GLN A 23 -25.14 43.09 -38.81
N GLU A 24 -26.20 43.88 -38.63
CA GLU A 24 -27.36 43.55 -37.80
C GLU A 24 -28.07 42.26 -38.27
N GLU A 25 -28.27 42.11 -39.57
CA GLU A 25 -28.90 40.90 -40.16
C GLU A 25 -28.04 39.66 -39.96
N TYR A 26 -26.71 39.80 -40.05
CA TYR A 26 -25.80 38.69 -39.72
C TYR A 26 -25.84 38.36 -38.23
N ASP A 27 -25.79 39.36 -37.33
CA ASP A 27 -25.80 39.16 -35.88
C ASP A 27 -27.08 38.45 -35.42
N ILE A 28 -28.24 38.75 -36.04
CA ILE A 28 -29.50 38.04 -35.80
C ILE A 28 -29.37 36.55 -36.22
N ALA A 29 -28.88 36.29 -37.42
CA ALA A 29 -28.70 34.91 -37.88
C ALA A 29 -27.70 34.12 -37.03
N SER A 30 -26.65 34.77 -36.55
CA SER A 30 -25.66 34.19 -35.63
C SER A 30 -26.27 33.91 -34.28
N ALA A 31 -27.06 34.82 -33.70
CA ALA A 31 -27.75 34.62 -32.42
C ALA A 31 -28.76 33.46 -32.49
N ASP A 32 -29.52 33.35 -33.62
CA ASP A 32 -30.43 32.23 -33.85
C ASP A 32 -29.71 30.90 -33.92
N PHE A 33 -28.54 30.86 -34.58
CA PHE A 33 -27.73 29.64 -34.61
C PHE A 33 -27.20 29.28 -33.25
N GLN A 34 -26.67 30.22 -32.47
CA GLN A 34 -26.19 29.98 -31.10
C GLN A 34 -27.31 29.48 -30.21
N SER A 35 -28.50 30.06 -30.28
CA SER A 35 -29.68 29.62 -29.52
C SER A 35 -30.09 28.20 -29.86
N ALA A 36 -30.19 27.88 -31.15
CA ALA A 36 -30.55 26.54 -31.64
C ALA A 36 -29.46 25.50 -31.31
N SER A 37 -28.19 25.90 -31.25
CA SER A 37 -27.07 25.05 -30.83
C SER A 37 -27.16 24.73 -29.34
N ALA A 38 -27.38 25.75 -28.49
CA ALA A 38 -27.53 25.59 -27.06
C ALA A 38 -28.73 24.68 -26.70
N GLU A 39 -29.86 24.82 -27.42
CA GLU A 39 -31.01 23.95 -27.23
C GLU A 39 -30.70 22.48 -27.63
N SER A 40 -29.99 22.27 -28.72
CA SER A 40 -29.54 20.94 -29.14
C SER A 40 -28.61 20.30 -28.11
N GLU A 41 -27.66 21.05 -27.56
CA GLU A 41 -26.76 20.58 -26.53
C GLU A 41 -27.51 20.22 -25.22
N LEU A 42 -28.50 21.05 -24.84
CA LEU A 42 -29.34 20.77 -23.68
C LEU A 42 -30.09 19.43 -23.85
N ILE A 43 -30.70 19.21 -25.00
CA ILE A 43 -31.42 17.96 -25.30
C ILE A 43 -30.46 16.77 -25.32
N ALA A 44 -29.26 16.91 -25.89
CA ALA A 44 -28.24 15.89 -25.92
C ALA A 44 -27.75 15.54 -24.50
N ALA A 45 -27.56 16.55 -23.63
CA ALA A 45 -27.22 16.36 -22.22
C ALA A 45 -28.33 15.63 -21.45
N GLN A 46 -29.60 15.97 -21.70
CA GLN A 46 -30.74 15.25 -21.08
C GLN A 46 -30.80 13.79 -21.54
N LEU A 47 -30.59 13.53 -22.84
CA LEU A 47 -30.57 12.17 -23.38
C LEU A 47 -29.41 11.35 -22.80
N SER A 48 -28.23 11.97 -22.62
CA SER A 48 -27.09 11.29 -22.04
C SER A 48 -27.36 10.79 -20.60
N LYS A 49 -28.15 11.51 -19.82
CA LYS A 49 -28.58 11.13 -18.47
C LYS A 49 -29.55 9.95 -18.46
N ALA A 50 -30.25 9.70 -19.56
CA ALA A 50 -31.15 8.55 -19.70
C ALA A 50 -30.40 7.23 -19.95
N THR A 51 -29.09 7.29 -20.24
CA THR A 51 -28.25 6.12 -20.48
C THR A 51 -27.22 5.97 -19.37
N VAL A 52 -27.39 4.97 -18.50
CA VAL A 52 -26.42 4.65 -17.43
C VAL A 52 -25.28 3.83 -18.03
N ARG A 53 -24.06 4.35 -17.96
CA ARG A 53 -22.84 3.69 -18.44
C ARG A 53 -21.88 3.43 -17.29
N ALA A 54 -21.11 2.32 -17.38
CA ALA A 54 -20.03 2.04 -16.46
C ALA A 54 -18.92 3.10 -16.60
N PRO A 55 -18.51 3.79 -15.52
CA PRO A 55 -17.47 4.84 -15.59
C PRO A 55 -16.06 4.27 -15.73
N PHE A 56 -15.85 2.99 -15.41
CA PHE A 56 -14.58 2.27 -15.53
C PHE A 56 -14.84 0.77 -15.77
N SER A 57 -13.79 0.04 -16.13
CA SER A 57 -13.85 -1.43 -16.29
C SER A 57 -13.83 -2.11 -14.94
N GLY A 58 -14.63 -3.18 -14.78
CA GLY A 58 -14.71 -3.91 -13.51
C GLY A 58 -15.80 -4.98 -13.54
N ILE A 59 -16.03 -5.59 -12.40
CA ILE A 59 -17.05 -6.63 -12.19
C ILE A 59 -18.30 -5.99 -11.61
N ILE A 60 -19.44 -6.22 -12.27
CA ILE A 60 -20.75 -5.78 -11.77
C ILE A 60 -21.25 -6.81 -10.75
N GLY A 61 -21.58 -6.34 -9.56
CA GLY A 61 -22.21 -7.12 -8.51
C GLY A 61 -23.69 -7.38 -8.77
N LEU A 62 -24.40 -7.79 -7.73
CA LEU A 62 -25.84 -8.03 -7.82
C LEU A 62 -26.59 -6.73 -8.12
N ARG A 63 -27.57 -6.82 -9.02
CA ARG A 63 -28.48 -5.70 -9.32
C ARG A 63 -29.38 -5.43 -8.12
N SER A 64 -29.58 -4.15 -7.81
CA SER A 64 -30.48 -3.71 -6.72
C SER A 64 -31.91 -3.41 -7.18
N ILE A 65 -32.14 -3.39 -8.50
CA ILE A 65 -33.43 -3.04 -9.11
C ILE A 65 -33.90 -4.09 -10.10
N SER A 66 -35.18 -4.11 -10.41
CA SER A 66 -35.80 -5.00 -11.40
C SER A 66 -36.19 -4.25 -12.67
N LYS A 67 -36.40 -4.97 -13.76
CA LYS A 67 -36.90 -4.41 -14.99
C LYS A 67 -38.28 -3.80 -14.75
N GLY A 68 -38.51 -2.57 -15.20
CA GLY A 68 -39.76 -1.82 -14.98
C GLY A 68 -39.77 -0.97 -13.69
N THR A 69 -38.71 -1.01 -12.88
CA THR A 69 -38.60 -0.12 -11.71
C THR A 69 -38.38 1.33 -12.14
N TYR A 70 -39.13 2.25 -11.57
CA TYR A 70 -38.90 3.67 -11.73
C TYR A 70 -37.61 4.06 -10.99
N VAL A 71 -36.68 4.75 -11.65
CA VAL A 71 -35.40 5.15 -11.10
C VAL A 71 -35.23 6.68 -11.15
N ASN A 72 -34.50 7.21 -10.20
CA ASN A 72 -34.05 8.59 -10.17
C ASN A 72 -32.52 8.63 -10.02
N PRO A 73 -31.88 9.79 -10.14
CA PRO A 73 -30.41 9.90 -10.06
C PRO A 73 -29.78 9.36 -8.75
N ALA A 74 -30.54 9.24 -7.67
CA ALA A 74 -30.09 8.70 -6.38
C ALA A 74 -30.30 7.19 -6.26
N THR A 75 -30.98 6.54 -7.22
CA THR A 75 -31.26 5.11 -7.17
C THR A 75 -30.04 4.29 -7.55
N ALA A 76 -29.54 3.48 -6.61
CA ALA A 76 -28.44 2.56 -6.88
C ALA A 76 -28.92 1.39 -7.76
N VAL A 77 -28.33 1.23 -8.95
CA VAL A 77 -28.66 0.17 -9.91
C VAL A 77 -27.92 -1.11 -9.62
N ALA A 78 -26.61 -1.02 -9.49
CA ALA A 78 -25.71 -2.12 -9.17
C ALA A 78 -24.39 -1.54 -8.63
N LYS A 79 -23.61 -2.36 -7.95
CA LYS A 79 -22.26 -2.00 -7.50
C LYS A 79 -21.26 -2.45 -8.56
N LEU A 80 -20.43 -1.53 -9.04
CA LEU A 80 -19.32 -1.82 -9.93
C LEU A 80 -18.02 -1.78 -9.12
N VAL A 81 -17.18 -2.80 -9.23
CA VAL A 81 -15.94 -2.93 -8.49
C VAL A 81 -14.81 -3.23 -9.45
N ASN A 82 -13.74 -2.45 -9.38
CA ASN A 82 -12.48 -2.79 -10.04
C ASN A 82 -11.73 -3.78 -9.13
N THR A 83 -11.43 -4.96 -9.67
CA THR A 83 -10.75 -6.03 -8.95
C THR A 83 -9.32 -6.26 -9.42
N ASP A 84 -8.85 -5.57 -10.47
CA ASP A 84 -7.51 -5.76 -11.02
C ASP A 84 -6.44 -5.19 -10.09
N GLN A 85 -6.75 -4.07 -9.45
CA GLN A 85 -5.88 -3.41 -8.48
C GLN A 85 -6.64 -3.12 -7.19
N LEU A 86 -6.16 -3.68 -6.10
CA LEU A 86 -6.77 -3.52 -4.78
C LEU A 86 -6.04 -2.45 -3.96
N LYS A 87 -6.81 -1.78 -3.12
CA LYS A 87 -6.29 -0.80 -2.15
C LYS A 87 -6.31 -1.42 -0.77
N ILE A 88 -5.14 -1.48 -0.13
CA ILE A 88 -4.98 -1.93 1.24
C ILE A 88 -4.86 -0.70 2.13
N THR A 89 -5.72 -0.62 3.15
CA THR A 89 -5.64 0.42 4.19
C THR A 89 -5.26 -0.23 5.50
N PHE A 90 -4.20 0.25 6.11
CA PHE A 90 -3.71 -0.24 7.40
C PHE A 90 -3.14 0.91 8.22
N SER A 91 -2.90 0.66 9.50
CA SER A 91 -2.36 1.65 10.43
C SER A 91 -1.13 1.08 11.13
N ILE A 92 -0.12 1.92 11.31
CA ILE A 92 1.10 1.57 12.03
C ILE A 92 1.27 2.45 13.28
N PRO A 93 1.90 1.97 14.34
CA PRO A 93 2.24 2.79 15.49
C PRO A 93 3.15 3.96 15.11
N GLU A 94 2.92 5.13 15.71
CA GLU A 94 3.65 6.39 15.49
C GLU A 94 5.18 6.24 15.55
N LYS A 95 5.68 5.40 16.45
CA LYS A 95 7.12 5.14 16.65
C LYS A 95 7.83 4.61 15.38
N TYR A 96 7.09 4.03 14.43
CA TYR A 96 7.65 3.52 13.19
C TYR A 96 7.43 4.45 11.99
N ALA A 97 6.76 5.59 12.19
CA ALA A 97 6.37 6.50 11.12
C ALA A 97 7.55 7.02 10.30
N THR A 98 8.69 7.28 10.95
CA THR A 98 9.90 7.80 10.30
C THR A 98 10.65 6.78 9.45
N GLN A 99 10.41 5.49 9.69
CA GLN A 99 11.10 4.39 9.01
C GLN A 99 10.43 4.01 7.68
N ILE A 100 9.15 4.37 7.51
CA ILE A 100 8.35 3.99 6.36
C ILE A 100 8.10 5.19 5.47
N LYS A 101 8.31 5.03 4.16
CA LYS A 101 8.14 6.08 3.15
C LYS A 101 7.17 5.65 2.07
N VAL A 102 6.60 6.62 1.37
CA VAL A 102 5.89 6.35 0.11
C VAL A 102 6.84 5.65 -0.85
N GLY A 103 6.34 4.58 -1.48
CA GLY A 103 7.14 3.73 -2.35
C GLY A 103 7.69 2.47 -1.69
N THR A 104 7.63 2.34 -0.35
CA THR A 104 8.02 1.11 0.36
C THR A 104 7.13 -0.05 -0.08
N SER A 105 7.76 -1.15 -0.48
CA SER A 105 7.07 -2.42 -0.77
C SER A 105 7.04 -3.31 0.46
N PHE A 106 5.97 -4.08 0.59
CA PHE A 106 5.80 -5.03 1.69
C PHE A 106 5.00 -6.25 1.21
N THR A 107 5.01 -7.31 2.01
CA THR A 107 4.19 -8.50 1.75
C THR A 107 2.98 -8.54 2.66
N PHE A 108 1.93 -9.19 2.21
CA PHE A 108 0.74 -9.45 2.99
C PHE A 108 0.13 -10.81 2.62
N THR A 109 -0.58 -11.39 3.58
CA THR A 109 -1.35 -12.61 3.39
C THR A 109 -2.82 -12.33 3.68
N THR A 110 -3.72 -13.14 3.12
CA THR A 110 -5.15 -13.10 3.45
C THR A 110 -5.50 -14.17 4.49
N ALA A 111 -6.65 -14.00 5.15
CA ALA A 111 -7.06 -14.93 6.22
C ALA A 111 -7.31 -16.36 5.72
N ASP A 112 -7.67 -16.52 4.46
CA ASP A 112 -8.02 -17.78 3.79
C ASP A 112 -6.86 -18.44 3.04
N SER A 113 -5.73 -17.72 2.87
CA SER A 113 -4.56 -18.23 2.13
C SER A 113 -3.26 -17.83 2.81
N LYS A 114 -2.30 -18.76 2.81
CA LYS A 114 -0.90 -18.48 3.20
C LYS A 114 -0.06 -17.95 2.04
N GLU A 115 -0.66 -17.76 0.87
CA GLU A 115 0.02 -17.18 -0.29
C GLU A 115 0.40 -15.74 0.01
N GLU A 116 1.66 -15.39 -0.22
CA GLU A 116 2.17 -14.04 -0.01
C GLU A 116 1.98 -13.19 -1.26
N TYR A 117 1.42 -12.01 -1.06
CA TYR A 117 1.21 -11.02 -2.10
C TYR A 117 2.05 -9.79 -1.80
N SER A 118 2.51 -9.11 -2.84
CA SER A 118 3.25 -7.87 -2.71
C SER A 118 2.35 -6.65 -2.87
N ALA A 119 2.61 -5.62 -2.07
CA ALA A 119 1.95 -4.33 -2.17
C ALA A 119 2.94 -3.19 -2.02
N LYS A 120 2.59 -2.01 -2.56
CA LYS A 120 3.42 -0.81 -2.51
C LYS A 120 2.65 0.36 -1.91
N ILE A 121 3.24 1.02 -0.92
CA ILE A 121 2.66 2.20 -0.26
C ILE A 121 2.64 3.37 -1.25
N TYR A 122 1.47 3.94 -1.50
CA TYR A 122 1.31 5.12 -2.36
C TYR A 122 0.91 6.38 -1.60
N ALA A 123 0.36 6.24 -0.39
CA ALA A 123 -0.05 7.39 0.42
C ALA A 123 0.11 7.08 1.91
N ILE A 124 0.52 8.11 2.65
CA ILE A 124 0.64 8.13 4.10
C ILE A 124 -0.16 9.35 4.59
N GLU A 125 -1.05 9.16 5.54
CA GLU A 125 -1.80 10.26 6.15
C GLU A 125 -0.82 11.15 6.92
N PRO A 126 -0.85 12.48 6.75
CA PRO A 126 0.09 13.36 7.44
C PRO A 126 -0.22 13.58 8.94
N GLU A 127 -1.34 13.05 9.40
CA GLU A 127 -1.85 13.22 10.77
C GLU A 127 -1.87 11.86 11.50
N VAL A 128 -1.44 11.89 12.76
CA VAL A 128 -1.52 10.74 13.67
C VAL A 128 -2.91 10.72 14.32
N GLU A 129 -3.59 9.58 14.24
CA GLU A 129 -4.84 9.35 14.95
C GLU A 129 -4.57 9.33 16.46
N VAL A 130 -5.05 10.37 17.15
CA VAL A 130 -4.73 10.60 18.58
C VAL A 130 -5.26 9.49 19.48
N ALA A 131 -6.42 8.92 19.16
CA ALA A 131 -7.07 7.89 19.97
C ALA A 131 -6.28 6.57 19.98
N THR A 132 -5.65 6.21 18.85
CA THR A 132 -4.94 4.93 18.68
C THR A 132 -3.43 5.09 18.61
N ARG A 133 -2.91 6.32 18.55
CA ARG A 133 -1.49 6.63 18.33
C ARG A 133 -0.92 5.91 17.11
N THR A 134 -1.69 5.90 16.02
CA THR A 134 -1.31 5.25 14.78
C THR A 134 -1.34 6.22 13.60
N LEU A 135 -0.54 5.91 12.59
CA LEU A 135 -0.49 6.59 11.32
C LEU A 135 -1.15 5.70 10.24
N LYS A 136 -2.15 6.23 9.56
CA LYS A 136 -2.88 5.51 8.52
C LYS A 136 -2.12 5.54 7.20
N MET A 137 -2.01 4.39 6.55
CA MET A 137 -1.34 4.23 5.27
C MET A 137 -2.23 3.54 4.25
N ARG A 138 -1.96 3.81 2.98
CA ARG A 138 -2.62 3.15 1.86
C ARG A 138 -1.59 2.61 0.89
N ALA A 139 -1.82 1.38 0.47
CA ALA A 139 -1.02 0.68 -0.51
C ALA A 139 -1.87 0.15 -1.66
N THR A 140 -1.24 -0.09 -2.78
CA THR A 140 -1.84 -0.80 -3.92
C THR A 140 -1.21 -2.16 -4.07
N ALA A 141 -2.04 -3.16 -4.34
CA ALA A 141 -1.65 -4.51 -4.70
C ALA A 141 -2.30 -4.89 -6.01
N GLU A 142 -1.56 -5.54 -6.88
CA GLU A 142 -2.12 -6.17 -8.07
C GLU A 142 -2.83 -7.46 -7.69
N ASN A 143 -3.87 -7.80 -8.42
CA ASN A 143 -4.69 -8.99 -8.17
C ASN A 143 -4.73 -9.90 -9.41
N PRO A 144 -3.62 -10.51 -9.81
CA PRO A 144 -3.58 -11.37 -10.97
C PRO A 144 -4.50 -12.58 -10.76
N GLY A 145 -5.42 -12.77 -11.69
CA GLY A 145 -6.38 -13.87 -11.66
C GLY A 145 -7.57 -13.67 -10.71
N GLY A 146 -7.74 -12.48 -10.10
CA GLY A 146 -8.93 -12.15 -9.30
C GLY A 146 -9.07 -12.95 -8.00
N LYS A 147 -7.96 -13.48 -7.46
CA LYS A 147 -7.96 -14.32 -6.24
C LYS A 147 -8.30 -13.53 -4.97
N LEU A 148 -7.97 -12.25 -4.95
CA LEU A 148 -8.19 -11.38 -3.80
C LEU A 148 -9.56 -10.69 -3.90
N PHE A 149 -10.32 -10.75 -2.83
CA PHE A 149 -11.63 -10.11 -2.77
C PHE A 149 -11.57 -8.76 -2.06
N PRO A 150 -12.11 -7.68 -2.67
CA PRO A 150 -12.25 -6.41 -2.00
C PRO A 150 -13.08 -6.52 -0.72
N GLY A 151 -12.57 -5.94 0.38
CA GLY A 151 -13.20 -6.03 1.70
C GLY A 151 -12.72 -7.21 2.55
N ALA A 152 -11.85 -8.09 2.03
CA ALA A 152 -11.20 -9.13 2.81
C ALA A 152 -10.18 -8.52 3.80
N PHE A 153 -9.93 -9.24 4.89
CA PHE A 153 -8.91 -8.88 5.86
C PHE A 153 -7.53 -9.35 5.38
N ALA A 154 -6.51 -8.49 5.57
CA ALA A 154 -5.14 -8.78 5.18
C ALA A 154 -4.18 -8.63 6.38
N ASN A 155 -3.29 -9.60 6.56
CA ASN A 155 -2.19 -9.51 7.50
C ASN A 155 -0.98 -8.90 6.78
N VAL A 156 -0.56 -7.73 7.21
CA VAL A 156 0.52 -6.95 6.59
C VAL A 156 1.83 -7.22 7.32
N ILE A 157 2.88 -7.56 6.56
CA ILE A 157 4.24 -7.77 7.05
C ILE A 157 5.11 -6.66 6.47
N LEU A 158 5.47 -5.70 7.31
CA LEU A 158 6.29 -4.54 6.92
C LEU A 158 7.76 -4.76 7.27
N PRO A 159 8.68 -4.67 6.30
CA PRO A 159 10.11 -4.62 6.60
C PRO A 159 10.43 -3.24 7.20
N LEU A 160 10.74 -3.19 8.50
CA LEU A 160 11.07 -1.94 9.18
C LEU A 160 12.54 -1.56 9.02
N GLU A 161 13.43 -2.54 9.11
CA GLU A 161 14.88 -2.36 9.00
C GLU A 161 15.53 -3.64 8.44
N THR A 162 16.32 -3.51 7.39
CA THR A 162 17.20 -4.58 6.94
C THR A 162 18.60 -4.26 7.43
N VAL A 163 19.10 -5.04 8.38
CA VAL A 163 20.47 -4.92 8.87
C VAL A 163 21.30 -6.00 8.21
N ASN A 164 22.08 -5.59 7.22
CA ASN A 164 23.12 -6.44 6.64
C ASN A 164 24.24 -6.56 7.70
N ASP A 165 24.86 -7.72 7.82
CA ASP A 165 25.96 -8.00 8.78
C ASP A 165 25.54 -8.05 10.26
N ALA A 166 24.30 -8.42 10.58
CA ALA A 166 23.86 -8.61 11.95
C ALA A 166 24.52 -9.84 12.57
N LEU A 167 25.21 -9.65 13.71
CA LEU A 167 25.67 -10.77 14.54
C LEU A 167 24.49 -11.36 15.29
N LEU A 168 24.10 -12.56 14.92
CA LEU A 168 23.02 -13.30 15.57
C LEU A 168 23.60 -14.37 16.50
N VAL A 169 23.09 -14.43 17.72
CA VAL A 169 23.45 -15.47 18.70
C VAL A 169 22.19 -16.19 19.16
N PRO A 170 22.25 -17.51 19.49
CA PRO A 170 21.12 -18.21 20.05
C PRO A 170 20.66 -17.55 21.36
N SER A 171 19.34 -17.45 21.56
CA SER A 171 18.77 -16.82 22.78
C SER A 171 19.23 -17.47 24.08
N GLU A 172 19.55 -18.77 24.04
CA GLU A 172 20.04 -19.56 25.16
C GLU A 172 21.47 -19.21 25.60
N SER A 173 22.26 -18.50 24.77
CA SER A 173 23.60 -18.01 25.16
C SER A 173 23.56 -16.75 26.03
N LEU A 174 22.40 -16.09 26.13
CA LEU A 174 22.26 -14.83 26.85
C LEU A 174 21.98 -15.04 28.31
N ILE A 175 22.78 -14.41 29.17
CA ILE A 175 22.63 -14.43 30.64
C ILE A 175 22.10 -13.08 31.08
N PRO A 176 20.91 -13.03 31.68
CA PRO A 176 20.37 -11.79 32.22
C PRO A 176 21.14 -11.41 33.49
N VAL A 177 21.57 -10.16 33.57
CA VAL A 177 22.22 -9.58 34.79
C VAL A 177 21.46 -8.30 35.17
N GLN A 178 21.75 -7.80 36.40
CA GLN A 178 21.02 -6.67 36.98
C GLN A 178 20.99 -5.42 36.05
N ASN A 179 22.08 -5.17 35.31
CA ASN A 179 22.23 -3.98 34.45
C ASN A 179 22.51 -4.33 32.97
N GLY A 180 21.95 -5.42 32.42
CA GLY A 180 22.19 -5.74 31.01
C GLY A 180 22.10 -7.20 30.65
N LYS A 181 22.86 -7.61 29.67
CA LYS A 181 23.00 -8.99 29.21
C LYS A 181 24.48 -9.32 29.07
N LYS A 182 24.83 -10.56 29.39
CA LYS A 182 26.19 -11.10 29.24
C LYS A 182 26.16 -12.36 28.39
N ILE A 183 27.31 -12.64 27.77
CA ILE A 183 27.57 -13.86 27.01
C ILE A 183 28.94 -14.39 27.40
N PHE A 184 29.11 -15.70 27.39
CA PHE A 184 30.42 -16.32 27.49
C PHE A 184 30.97 -16.64 26.11
N ILE A 185 32.19 -16.18 25.84
CA ILE A 185 32.98 -16.59 24.67
C ILE A 185 34.14 -17.48 25.13
N VAL A 186 34.68 -18.25 24.19
CA VAL A 186 35.87 -19.04 24.43
C VAL A 186 37.12 -18.24 24.05
N MET A 187 38.02 -18.02 25.02
CA MET A 187 39.31 -17.40 24.78
C MET A 187 40.40 -18.26 25.43
N ASN A 188 41.36 -18.74 24.62
CA ASN A 188 42.46 -19.61 25.08
C ASN A 188 42.01 -20.84 25.89
N GLY A 189 40.91 -21.49 25.48
CA GLY A 189 40.34 -22.67 26.15
C GLY A 189 39.61 -22.38 27.47
N LYS A 190 39.36 -21.13 27.80
CA LYS A 190 38.65 -20.68 28.99
C LYS A 190 37.41 -19.88 28.61
N ALA A 191 36.36 -19.94 29.43
CA ALA A 191 35.20 -19.09 29.30
C ALA A 191 35.55 -17.67 29.73
N LYS A 192 35.27 -16.70 28.88
CA LYS A 192 35.39 -15.27 29.18
C LYS A 192 34.05 -14.60 29.11
N GLU A 193 33.68 -13.91 30.16
CA GLU A 193 32.45 -13.15 30.28
C GLU A 193 32.56 -11.83 29.54
N ILE A 194 31.56 -11.49 28.70
CA ILE A 194 31.50 -10.23 27.97
C ILE A 194 30.11 -9.63 28.12
N ASP A 195 30.05 -8.34 28.43
CA ASP A 195 28.84 -7.55 28.38
C ASP A 195 28.44 -7.30 26.94
N VAL A 196 27.16 -7.48 26.63
CA VAL A 196 26.62 -7.28 25.25
C VAL A 196 25.39 -6.43 25.29
N GLU A 197 25.29 -5.57 24.28
CA GLU A 197 24.05 -4.88 23.98
C GLU A 197 23.28 -5.66 22.91
N ILE A 198 22.01 -5.90 23.20
CA ILE A 198 21.13 -6.67 22.30
C ILE A 198 20.17 -5.76 21.56
N GLY A 199 19.88 -6.12 20.32
CA GLY A 199 18.89 -5.46 19.46
C GLY A 199 17.63 -6.31 19.29
N ALA A 200 17.14 -6.39 18.05
CA ALA A 200 15.95 -7.15 17.70
C ALA A 200 16.14 -8.65 17.99
N ARG A 201 15.02 -9.30 18.36
CA ARG A 201 14.96 -10.74 18.62
C ARG A 201 14.14 -11.40 17.52
N THR A 202 14.66 -12.47 16.94
CA THR A 202 13.97 -13.31 15.97
C THR A 202 13.88 -14.73 16.52
N GLY A 203 12.67 -15.32 16.59
CA GLY A 203 12.47 -16.72 16.98
C GLY A 203 13.43 -17.24 18.05
N SER A 204 14.44 -18.01 17.64
CA SER A 204 15.46 -18.63 18.48
C SER A 204 16.73 -17.78 18.66
N SER A 205 16.89 -16.67 17.94
CA SER A 205 18.12 -15.88 17.91
C SER A 205 17.92 -14.43 18.34
N VAL A 206 18.98 -13.79 18.81
CA VAL A 206 19.00 -12.37 19.21
C VAL A 206 20.17 -11.69 18.53
N ARG A 207 19.91 -10.49 17.96
CA ARG A 207 20.94 -9.64 17.37
C ARG A 207 21.79 -9.03 18.48
N VAL A 208 23.10 -9.15 18.38
CA VAL A 208 24.06 -8.43 19.22
C VAL A 208 24.50 -7.18 18.49
N VAL A 209 24.33 -6.02 19.15
CA VAL A 209 24.69 -4.71 18.61
C VAL A 209 26.12 -4.35 18.94
N SER A 210 26.57 -4.67 20.16
CA SER A 210 27.93 -4.41 20.62
C SER A 210 28.39 -5.49 21.58
N GLY A 211 29.72 -5.65 21.72
CA GLY A 211 30.37 -6.58 22.64
C GLY A 211 30.93 -7.85 22.01
N LEU A 212 30.48 -8.27 20.84
CA LEU A 212 31.00 -9.44 20.12
C LEU A 212 31.68 -9.04 18.79
N LYS A 213 32.55 -9.89 18.31
CA LYS A 213 33.21 -9.78 16.98
C LYS A 213 32.92 -11.01 16.13
N VAL A 214 32.97 -10.83 14.84
CA VAL A 214 32.90 -11.96 13.90
C VAL A 214 34.06 -12.91 14.15
N GLY A 215 33.77 -14.19 14.33
CA GLY A 215 34.78 -15.23 14.64
C GLY A 215 34.86 -15.61 16.11
N ASP A 216 34.18 -14.88 17.00
CA ASP A 216 34.11 -15.29 18.42
C ASP A 216 33.29 -16.59 18.55
N THR A 217 33.80 -17.53 19.37
CA THR A 217 33.10 -18.78 19.72
C THR A 217 32.23 -18.55 20.95
N VAL A 218 30.92 -18.53 20.77
CA VAL A 218 29.92 -18.30 21.83
C VAL A 218 29.50 -19.62 22.46
N LEU A 219 29.45 -19.65 23.79
CA LEU A 219 28.93 -20.80 24.53
C LEU A 219 27.42 -20.76 24.63
N THR A 220 26.76 -21.88 24.31
CA THR A 220 25.30 -22.00 24.34
C THR A 220 24.79 -22.90 25.44
N TYR A 221 25.58 -23.88 25.88
CA TYR A 221 25.17 -24.83 26.90
C TYR A 221 25.96 -24.64 28.21
N GLY A 222 25.28 -24.86 29.34
CA GLY A 222 25.88 -24.79 30.66
C GLY A 222 26.25 -23.40 31.16
N VAL A 223 25.87 -22.35 30.43
CA VAL A 223 26.28 -20.95 30.64
C VAL A 223 25.91 -20.42 32.04
N MET A 224 24.81 -20.89 32.64
CA MET A 224 24.36 -20.46 33.97
C MET A 224 25.27 -20.92 35.14
N ALA A 225 26.06 -21.96 34.93
CA ALA A 225 26.97 -22.51 35.94
C ALA A 225 28.41 -22.02 35.75
N LEU A 226 28.71 -21.31 34.65
CA LEU A 226 30.05 -20.84 34.34
C LEU A 226 30.42 -19.58 35.12
N LYS A 227 31.71 -19.47 35.43
CA LYS A 227 32.33 -18.25 35.92
C LYS A 227 33.45 -17.84 35.00
N ASP A 228 33.77 -16.56 35.00
CA ASP A 228 34.90 -16.03 34.23
C ASP A 228 36.19 -16.81 34.50
N GLY A 229 36.93 -17.17 33.45
CA GLY A 229 38.17 -17.94 33.53
C GLY A 229 38.01 -19.45 33.70
N THR A 230 36.78 -20.00 33.75
CA THR A 230 36.56 -21.44 33.86
C THR A 230 37.07 -22.19 32.62
N PRO A 231 37.92 -23.26 32.77
CA PRO A 231 38.33 -24.06 31.63
C PRO A 231 37.12 -24.76 30.99
N VAL A 232 37.02 -24.69 29.68
CA VAL A 232 35.90 -25.28 28.92
C VAL A 232 36.40 -26.18 27.81
N LYS A 233 35.72 -27.31 27.60
CA LYS A 233 35.94 -28.17 26.47
C LYS A 233 34.88 -27.82 25.41
N VAL A 234 35.32 -27.27 24.29
CA VAL A 234 34.44 -26.83 23.21
C VAL A 234 34.07 -28.03 22.33
N LEU A 235 32.77 -28.23 22.18
CA LEU A 235 32.18 -29.05 21.11
C LEU A 235 31.56 -28.08 20.10
N LEU A 236 32.20 -27.92 18.97
CA LEU A 236 31.67 -27.06 17.92
C LEU A 236 30.40 -27.68 17.39
N LYS A 237 29.28 -26.98 17.50
CA LYS A 237 28.09 -27.22 16.73
C LYS A 237 28.15 -26.24 15.59
N GLU A 238 28.31 -26.71 14.35
CA GLU A 238 28.18 -25.84 13.19
C GLU A 238 26.76 -25.25 13.24
N THR A 239 26.69 -23.97 13.45
CA THR A 239 25.44 -23.24 13.24
C THR A 239 25.31 -23.13 11.73
N GLU A 240 24.33 -23.84 11.13
CA GLU A 240 23.90 -23.53 9.77
C GLU A 240 23.79 -22.02 9.70
N SER A 241 24.53 -21.42 8.77
CA SER A 241 24.39 -20.01 8.43
C SER A 241 22.92 -19.84 8.08
N LEU A 242 22.14 -19.29 9.02
CA LEU A 242 20.80 -18.81 8.74
C LEU A 242 20.97 -17.62 7.78
N THR A 243 21.20 -17.96 6.52
CA THR A 243 20.93 -17.05 5.41
C THR A 243 19.45 -16.75 5.59
N ALA A 244 19.14 -15.50 5.85
CA ALA A 244 17.78 -15.01 5.89
C ALA A 244 17.18 -15.31 4.50
N GLU A 245 16.53 -16.45 4.37
CA GLU A 245 15.57 -16.67 3.30
C GLU A 245 14.40 -15.74 3.59
N GLN A 246 14.20 -14.90 2.63
CA GLN A 246 13.26 -13.87 2.28
C GLN A 246 11.90 -13.86 3.00
#